data_2d642c430293d42837ba3669fda514ee
#
_entry.id   2d642c430293d42837ba3669fda514ee
#
_cell.length_a   1.000
_cell.length_b   1.000
_cell.length_c   1.000
_cell.angle_alpha   90.00
_cell.angle_beta   90.00
_cell.angle_gamma   90.00
#
_symmetry.space_group_name_H-M   'P 1'
#
loop_
_entity.id
_entity.type
_entity.pdbx_description
1 polymer ?
#
loop_
_entity_poly.entity_id
_entity_poly.type
_entity_poly.pdbx_seq_one_letter_code
_entity_poly.pdbx_strand_id
1 'polypeptide(L)'
;MELADTLVLETSAERRIGLSPILRTSLIPLGGKYNLEGVSMEQSKGVRTEHPSYTEMLDTWQRCDDATEGEKEIHAGGIKYLPKLAEEKNEDYQSRLKRTPYFNAVWRTISGLKGMLFRKAPVVEVPAAIEPYLTDIDMAGTPLDVFAQDTCEELLTTGRIGILVDRPPMPENADGTPITVAQAEAYGLRPMFQKYEADSILNWKQERINNVMMLTLVVLKEEAALNSDQFSHVCEDRYRVLDLVNGVYRQRVFRIDDKGNDEQVGGDIIPLMNNQPLNFIPFEFIGVDDVGPEIDTPPLMDLVDMAIHHYQVSADYEHGCHFSGLPTLFISGYNADNAQPGQPNKIYIGGPSANCLPDPNAKAYFVETSSNFTALRENLNEKKAEMAVLGARMLEQQQKSVSSADTIRERSAGEQSQLAGMAQITGMSLTKCLQWMALWSGADGDVKYEINKDFVPASITAQELTAYVGALQTGALSEQEFFVKMQEKEVIKSDVTFEEHQANVQIKAPVLQGQNNVGA
;
A
#
# COMPACT_ATOMS: atom_id res chain seq x y z
N MET A 1 -40.98 -15.63 28.95
CA MET A 1 -39.87 -14.81 29.50
C MET A 1 -38.56 -15.59 29.52
N GLU A 2 -38.60 -16.92 29.60
CA GLU A 2 -37.39 -17.78 29.55
C GLU A 2 -36.78 -17.98 28.16
N LEU A 3 -37.57 -17.91 27.09
CA LEU A 3 -37.08 -18.11 25.71
C LEU A 3 -36.24 -16.93 25.14
N ALA A 4 -36.44 -15.73 25.68
CA ALA A 4 -35.69 -14.55 25.25
C ALA A 4 -34.27 -14.51 25.86
N ASP A 5 -34.13 -14.98 27.10
CA ASP A 5 -32.83 -15.01 27.80
C ASP A 5 -31.90 -16.10 27.25
N THR A 6 -32.43 -17.22 26.75
CA THR A 6 -31.66 -18.29 26.14
C THR A 6 -31.07 -17.87 24.77
N LEU A 7 -31.83 -17.11 23.99
CA LEU A 7 -31.37 -16.60 22.69
C LEU A 7 -30.26 -15.54 22.81
N VAL A 8 -30.32 -14.71 23.86
CA VAL A 8 -29.28 -13.68 24.12
C VAL A 8 -27.98 -14.31 24.61
N LEU A 9 -28.07 -15.43 25.36
CA LEU A 9 -26.90 -16.17 25.83
C LEU A 9 -26.17 -16.93 24.70
N GLU A 10 -26.89 -17.47 23.73
CA GLU A 10 -26.28 -18.14 22.56
C GLU A 10 -25.58 -17.16 21.64
N THR A 11 -26.14 -15.98 21.37
CA THR A 11 -25.48 -14.95 20.55
C THR A 11 -24.23 -14.37 21.20
N SER A 12 -24.18 -14.31 22.55
CA SER A 12 -22.96 -13.85 23.23
C SER A 12 -21.88 -14.94 23.36
N ALA A 13 -22.24 -16.22 23.26
CA ALA A 13 -21.29 -17.33 23.21
C ALA A 13 -20.63 -17.47 21.84
N GLU A 14 -21.36 -17.26 20.75
CA GLU A 14 -20.82 -17.29 19.38
C GLU A 14 -19.80 -16.19 19.11
N ARG A 15 -19.98 -14.99 19.69
CA ARG A 15 -18.98 -13.91 19.60
C ARG A 15 -17.66 -14.20 20.33
N ARG A 16 -17.64 -15.17 21.23
CA ARG A 16 -16.43 -15.56 21.99
C ARG A 16 -15.61 -16.66 21.34
N ILE A 17 -16.15 -17.37 20.34
CA ILE A 17 -15.50 -18.57 19.77
C ILE A 17 -14.88 -18.30 18.39
N GLY A 18 -14.99 -17.09 17.83
CA GLY A 18 -14.29 -16.72 16.58
C GLY A 18 -14.57 -17.67 15.41
N LEU A 19 -15.80 -18.16 15.27
CA LEU A 19 -16.19 -19.04 14.18
C LEU A 19 -16.29 -18.22 12.88
N SER A 20 -15.54 -18.63 11.87
CA SER A 20 -15.51 -18.09 10.52
C SER A 20 -16.91 -17.96 9.91
N PRO A 21 -17.20 -16.92 9.10
CA PRO A 21 -18.47 -16.73 8.39
C PRO A 21 -18.91 -17.93 7.55
N ILE A 22 -18.00 -18.80 7.15
CA ILE A 22 -18.25 -19.98 6.31
C ILE A 22 -19.14 -21.03 7.01
N LEU A 23 -19.16 -21.08 8.36
CA LEU A 23 -20.02 -21.99 9.11
C LEU A 23 -21.47 -21.50 9.30
N ARG A 24 -21.78 -20.26 8.90
CA ARG A 24 -23.15 -19.72 8.97
C ARG A 24 -24.10 -20.28 7.91
N THR A 25 -23.59 -20.83 6.81
CA THR A 25 -24.40 -21.38 5.72
C THR A 25 -24.85 -22.83 5.89
N SER A 26 -24.34 -23.56 6.91
CA SER A 26 -24.66 -24.98 7.12
C SER A 26 -25.70 -25.30 8.20
N LEU A 27 -26.26 -24.30 8.89
CA LEU A 27 -27.32 -24.48 9.90
C LEU A 27 -28.61 -23.76 9.47
N ILE A 28 -29.27 -24.27 8.40
CA ILE A 28 -30.64 -23.89 8.08
C ILE A 28 -31.56 -24.87 8.81
N PRO A 29 -32.45 -24.40 9.71
CA PRO A 29 -33.47 -25.27 10.31
C PRO A 29 -34.48 -25.67 9.23
N LEU A 30 -34.69 -26.96 9.04
CA LEU A 30 -35.75 -27.50 8.19
C LEU A 30 -37.11 -27.09 8.75
N GLY A 31 -37.79 -26.11 8.17
CA GLY A 31 -39.17 -25.85 8.45
C GLY A 31 -39.65 -24.39 8.51
N GLY A 32 -39.15 -23.50 7.72
CA GLY A 32 -39.73 -22.16 7.56
C GLY A 32 -39.85 -21.77 6.11
N LYS A 33 -41.07 -21.47 5.63
CA LYS A 33 -41.27 -20.80 4.34
C LYS A 33 -40.74 -19.39 4.44
N TYR A 34 -39.51 -19.15 3.98
CA TYR A 34 -39.01 -17.80 3.77
C TYR A 34 -39.44 -17.33 2.38
N ASN A 35 -40.17 -16.22 2.33
CA ASN A 35 -40.42 -15.49 1.12
C ASN A 35 -39.06 -14.94 0.62
N LEU A 36 -38.56 -15.49 -0.47
CA LEU A 36 -37.39 -15.02 -1.22
C LEU A 36 -37.74 -13.84 -2.16
N GLU A 37 -38.76 -13.05 -1.82
CA GLU A 37 -39.05 -11.81 -2.54
C GLU A 37 -38.22 -10.68 -1.93
N GLY A 38 -37.05 -10.41 -2.50
CA GLY A 38 -36.23 -9.26 -2.12
C GLY A 38 -34.73 -9.34 -2.42
N VAL A 39 -34.22 -10.50 -2.83
CA VAL A 39 -32.88 -10.54 -3.41
C VAL A 39 -33.01 -10.18 -4.89
N SER A 40 -32.82 -8.89 -5.23
CA SER A 40 -32.63 -8.52 -6.62
C SER A 40 -31.40 -9.30 -7.11
N MET A 41 -31.61 -10.26 -8.02
CA MET A 41 -30.49 -10.78 -8.80
C MET A 41 -29.92 -9.59 -9.57
N GLU A 42 -28.82 -9.03 -9.11
CA GLU A 42 -28.04 -8.13 -9.95
C GLU A 42 -27.76 -8.87 -11.23
N GLN A 43 -28.21 -8.29 -12.34
CA GLN A 43 -27.95 -8.87 -13.65
C GLN A 43 -26.43 -8.94 -13.81
N SER A 44 -25.92 -10.15 -14.05
CA SER A 44 -24.51 -10.34 -14.33
C SER A 44 -24.05 -9.37 -15.41
N LYS A 45 -23.09 -8.51 -15.11
CA LYS A 45 -22.47 -7.57 -16.04
C LYS A 45 -21.38 -8.25 -16.90
N GLY A 46 -21.41 -9.59 -16.99
CA GLY A 46 -20.38 -10.36 -17.70
C GLY A 46 -19.03 -10.27 -17.00
N VAL A 47 -17.95 -9.98 -17.75
CA VAL A 47 -16.58 -9.85 -17.20
C VAL A 47 -16.42 -8.67 -16.26
N ARG A 48 -17.33 -7.69 -16.31
CA ARG A 48 -17.36 -6.52 -15.42
C ARG A 48 -18.09 -6.77 -14.10
N THR A 49 -18.50 -8.00 -13.84
CA THR A 49 -19.15 -8.33 -12.56
C THR A 49 -18.12 -8.24 -11.44
N GLU A 50 -18.35 -7.33 -10.54
CA GLU A 50 -17.51 -7.09 -9.37
C GLU A 50 -17.80 -8.10 -8.25
N HIS A 51 -16.79 -8.47 -7.48
CA HIS A 51 -16.98 -9.23 -6.26
C HIS A 51 -17.64 -8.31 -5.19
N PRO A 52 -18.59 -8.80 -4.38
CA PRO A 52 -19.25 -7.96 -3.37
C PRO A 52 -18.27 -7.23 -2.42
N SER A 53 -17.24 -7.93 -1.97
CA SER A 53 -16.20 -7.31 -1.11
C SER A 53 -15.36 -6.25 -1.85
N TYR A 54 -15.17 -6.41 -3.17
CA TYR A 54 -14.52 -5.38 -3.99
C TYR A 54 -15.34 -4.09 -4.01
N THR A 55 -16.64 -4.21 -4.31
CA THR A 55 -17.54 -3.05 -4.35
C THR A 55 -17.63 -2.34 -3.00
N GLU A 56 -17.58 -3.09 -1.89
CA GLU A 56 -17.57 -2.54 -0.53
C GLU A 56 -16.29 -1.74 -0.23
N MET A 57 -15.14 -2.20 -0.74
CA MET A 57 -13.84 -1.61 -0.43
C MET A 57 -13.40 -0.52 -1.40
N LEU A 58 -13.98 -0.44 -2.59
CA LEU A 58 -13.52 0.45 -3.67
C LEU A 58 -13.39 1.92 -3.23
N ASP A 59 -14.38 2.48 -2.52
CA ASP A 59 -14.32 3.85 -2.01
C ASP A 59 -13.24 4.03 -0.93
N THR A 60 -12.95 2.97 -0.17
CA THR A 60 -11.90 2.97 0.85
C THR A 60 -10.52 3.01 0.21
N TRP A 61 -10.27 2.16 -0.79
CA TRP A 61 -9.01 2.16 -1.55
C TRP A 61 -8.77 3.50 -2.23
N GLN A 62 -9.76 4.01 -2.98
CA GLN A 62 -9.67 5.32 -3.61
C GLN A 62 -9.33 6.43 -2.61
N ARG A 63 -9.87 6.38 -1.39
CA ARG A 63 -9.58 7.35 -0.34
C ARG A 63 -8.16 7.22 0.20
N CYS A 64 -7.64 5.99 0.32
CA CYS A 64 -6.26 5.74 0.71
C CYS A 64 -5.28 6.23 -0.35
N ASP A 65 -5.56 5.96 -1.62
CA ASP A 65 -4.75 6.39 -2.76
C ASP A 65 -4.72 7.92 -2.87
N ASP A 66 -5.89 8.57 -2.90
CA ASP A 66 -6.00 10.03 -2.95
C ASP A 66 -5.24 10.70 -1.79
N ALA A 67 -5.32 10.12 -0.58
CA ALA A 67 -4.61 10.63 0.58
C ALA A 67 -3.09 10.43 0.50
N THR A 68 -2.64 9.35 -0.13
CA THR A 68 -1.22 9.03 -0.34
C THR A 68 -0.64 9.89 -1.46
N GLU A 69 -1.31 10.01 -2.60
CA GLU A 69 -0.95 10.86 -3.74
C GLU A 69 -0.84 12.33 -3.34
N GLY A 70 -1.75 12.80 -2.48
CA GLY A 70 -1.64 14.08 -1.80
C GLY A 70 -2.56 15.18 -2.30
N GLU A 71 -2.08 16.44 -2.18
CA GLU A 71 -2.92 17.63 -2.32
C GLU A 71 -3.68 17.71 -3.65
N LYS A 72 -3.07 17.29 -4.73
CA LYS A 72 -3.67 17.35 -6.07
C LYS A 72 -4.92 16.45 -6.16
N GLU A 73 -4.83 15.23 -5.70
CA GLU A 73 -5.93 14.26 -5.77
C GLU A 73 -6.98 14.55 -4.69
N ILE A 74 -6.57 14.99 -3.49
CA ILE A 74 -7.49 15.48 -2.46
C ILE A 74 -8.31 16.67 -2.96
N HIS A 75 -7.70 17.62 -3.69
CA HIS A 75 -8.43 18.73 -4.30
C HIS A 75 -9.34 18.26 -5.46
N ALA A 76 -8.90 17.29 -6.26
CA ALA A 76 -9.70 16.70 -7.32
C ALA A 76 -10.95 15.99 -6.78
N GLY A 77 -10.84 15.33 -5.61
CA GLY A 77 -11.97 14.71 -4.90
C GLY A 77 -13.02 15.70 -4.40
N GLY A 78 -12.66 16.98 -4.26
CA GLY A 78 -13.58 18.10 -4.02
C GLY A 78 -14.52 17.85 -2.85
N ILE A 79 -15.83 17.78 -3.12
CA ILE A 79 -16.89 17.64 -2.08
C ILE A 79 -16.75 16.35 -1.27
N LYS A 80 -16.14 15.30 -1.83
CA LYS A 80 -15.88 14.04 -1.12
C LYS A 80 -15.03 14.28 0.14
N TYR A 81 -14.02 15.14 0.05
CA TYR A 81 -13.07 15.41 1.14
C TYR A 81 -13.30 16.74 1.84
N LEU A 82 -13.83 17.75 1.13
CA LEU A 82 -14.13 19.07 1.67
C LEU A 82 -15.57 19.43 1.40
N PRO A 83 -16.52 19.13 2.30
CA PRO A 83 -17.92 19.48 2.15
C PRO A 83 -18.11 21.00 1.99
N LYS A 84 -19.14 21.39 1.23
CA LYS A 84 -19.56 22.79 1.12
C LYS A 84 -20.15 23.29 2.43
N LEU A 85 -19.90 24.55 2.73
CA LEU A 85 -20.62 25.24 3.80
C LEU A 85 -22.07 25.52 3.36
N ALA A 86 -22.96 25.70 4.35
CA ALA A 86 -24.34 26.10 4.06
C ALA A 86 -24.34 27.42 3.26
N GLU A 87 -25.14 27.47 2.19
CA GLU A 87 -25.28 28.63 1.30
C GLU A 87 -23.99 29.06 0.55
N GLU A 88 -22.91 28.26 0.58
CA GLU A 88 -21.64 28.56 -0.11
C GLU A 88 -21.81 28.50 -1.63
N LYS A 89 -21.49 29.59 -2.32
CA LYS A 89 -21.48 29.66 -3.78
C LYS A 89 -20.33 28.81 -4.36
N ASN A 90 -20.51 28.32 -5.58
CA ASN A 90 -19.46 27.52 -6.25
C ASN A 90 -18.12 28.25 -6.36
N GLU A 91 -18.13 29.53 -6.65
CA GLU A 91 -16.90 30.35 -6.79
C GLU A 91 -16.14 30.47 -5.48
N ASP A 92 -16.87 30.67 -4.38
CA ASP A 92 -16.31 30.77 -3.02
C ASP A 92 -15.76 29.40 -2.58
N TYR A 93 -16.50 28.33 -2.85
CA TYR A 93 -16.04 26.97 -2.60
C TYR A 93 -14.75 26.64 -3.35
N GLN A 94 -14.68 26.93 -4.66
CA GLN A 94 -13.46 26.70 -5.45
C GLN A 94 -12.27 27.52 -4.94
N SER A 95 -12.55 28.73 -4.47
CA SER A 95 -11.53 29.60 -3.87
C SER A 95 -11.04 29.05 -2.52
N ARG A 96 -11.94 28.50 -1.69
CA ARG A 96 -11.62 27.85 -0.42
C ARG A 96 -10.84 26.56 -0.65
N LEU A 97 -11.28 25.70 -1.58
CA LEU A 97 -10.61 24.45 -1.97
C LEU A 97 -9.15 24.71 -2.36
N LYS A 98 -8.90 25.67 -3.26
CA LYS A 98 -7.55 25.98 -3.75
C LYS A 98 -6.61 26.58 -2.69
N ARG A 99 -7.14 27.18 -1.64
CA ARG A 99 -6.33 27.79 -0.57
C ARG A 99 -6.02 26.82 0.55
N THR A 100 -6.79 25.74 0.68
CA THR A 100 -6.66 24.79 1.77
C THR A 100 -5.48 23.86 1.52
N PRO A 101 -4.41 23.92 2.33
CA PRO A 101 -3.28 23.02 2.17
C PRO A 101 -3.61 21.63 2.73
N TYR A 102 -3.16 20.59 2.03
CA TYR A 102 -3.20 19.23 2.53
C TYR A 102 -1.85 18.84 3.15
N PHE A 103 -1.87 18.40 4.40
CA PHE A 103 -0.68 17.91 5.08
C PHE A 103 -0.53 16.40 4.85
N ASN A 104 0.26 16.01 3.86
CA ASN A 104 0.45 14.60 3.50
C ASN A 104 1.31 13.86 4.53
N ALA A 105 0.70 13.47 5.65
CA ALA A 105 1.30 12.61 6.66
C ALA A 105 1.33 11.14 6.21
N VAL A 106 0.37 10.73 5.38
CA VAL A 106 0.19 9.33 4.92
C VAL A 106 1.40 8.90 4.11
N TRP A 107 1.70 9.60 3.02
CA TRP A 107 2.87 9.30 2.18
C TRP A 107 4.19 9.33 2.96
N ARG A 108 4.34 10.32 3.87
CA ARG A 108 5.57 10.40 4.70
C ARG A 108 5.72 9.19 5.59
N THR A 109 4.63 8.69 6.14
CA THR A 109 4.62 7.48 6.97
C THR A 109 4.94 6.25 6.14
N ILE A 110 4.27 6.06 4.99
CA ILE A 110 4.53 4.96 4.06
C ILE A 110 5.99 4.95 3.62
N SER A 111 6.51 6.10 3.18
CA SER A 111 7.91 6.24 2.77
C SER A 111 8.90 5.91 3.90
N GLY A 112 8.59 6.33 5.14
CA GLY A 112 9.39 5.98 6.31
C GLY A 112 9.38 4.49 6.63
N LEU A 113 8.20 3.86 6.63
CA LEU A 113 8.04 2.42 6.89
C LEU A 113 8.71 1.58 5.79
N LYS A 114 8.55 1.96 4.52
CA LYS A 114 9.25 1.35 3.38
C LYS A 114 10.77 1.44 3.56
N GLY A 115 11.29 2.60 3.96
CA GLY A 115 12.71 2.78 4.27
C GLY A 115 13.22 1.89 5.40
N MET A 116 12.38 1.55 6.38
CA MET A 116 12.73 0.60 7.46
C MET A 116 12.76 -0.85 6.96
N LEU A 117 11.78 -1.26 6.15
CA LEU A 117 11.71 -2.60 5.56
C LEU A 117 12.96 -2.91 4.72
N PHE A 118 13.40 -1.95 3.93
CA PHE A 118 14.53 -2.10 3.01
C PHE A 118 15.82 -1.42 3.51
N ARG A 119 15.93 -1.18 4.82
CA ARG A 119 17.15 -0.67 5.47
C ARG A 119 18.35 -1.59 5.26
N LYS A 120 18.10 -2.89 5.29
CA LYS A 120 19.05 -3.93 4.90
C LYS A 120 18.57 -4.56 3.59
N ALA A 121 19.48 -4.90 2.72
CA ALA A 121 19.14 -5.60 1.49
C ALA A 121 18.40 -6.91 1.81
N PRO A 122 17.36 -7.28 1.05
CA PRO A 122 16.72 -8.57 1.18
C PRO A 122 17.69 -9.73 0.96
N VAL A 123 17.45 -10.85 1.62
CA VAL A 123 18.18 -12.09 1.36
C VAL A 123 17.52 -12.78 0.17
N VAL A 124 18.27 -13.00 -0.91
CA VAL A 124 17.78 -13.62 -2.14
C VAL A 124 18.63 -14.85 -2.45
N GLU A 125 17.96 -16.00 -2.53
CA GLU A 125 18.58 -17.27 -2.95
C GLU A 125 17.72 -17.82 -4.09
N VAL A 126 18.29 -17.97 -5.27
CA VAL A 126 17.58 -18.47 -6.45
C VAL A 126 18.49 -19.33 -7.32
N PRO A 127 17.93 -20.29 -8.11
CA PRO A 127 18.69 -21.02 -9.09
C PRO A 127 19.34 -20.10 -10.13
N ALA A 128 20.56 -20.44 -10.57
CA ALA A 128 21.33 -19.68 -11.55
C ALA A 128 20.57 -19.39 -12.86
N ALA A 129 19.59 -20.24 -13.22
CA ALA A 129 18.80 -20.06 -14.44
C ALA A 129 17.87 -18.83 -14.41
N ILE A 130 17.42 -18.40 -13.21
CA ILE A 130 16.53 -17.23 -13.07
C ILE A 130 17.24 -16.01 -12.48
N GLU A 131 18.48 -16.16 -12.02
CA GLU A 131 19.27 -15.05 -11.47
C GLU A 131 19.37 -13.84 -12.44
N PRO A 132 19.56 -14.00 -13.76
CA PRO A 132 19.57 -12.87 -14.70
C PRO A 132 18.24 -12.11 -14.77
N TYR A 133 17.11 -12.74 -14.40
CA TYR A 133 15.77 -12.11 -14.45
C TYR A 133 15.53 -11.15 -13.30
N LEU A 134 16.30 -11.26 -12.22
CA LEU A 134 16.14 -10.41 -11.02
C LEU A 134 16.45 -8.93 -11.30
N THR A 135 17.19 -8.64 -12.33
CA THR A 135 17.50 -7.25 -12.75
C THR A 135 16.38 -6.59 -13.53
N ASP A 136 15.41 -7.39 -14.01
CA ASP A 136 14.24 -6.94 -14.76
C ASP A 136 13.15 -8.00 -14.62
N ILE A 137 12.42 -7.98 -13.51
CA ILE A 137 11.51 -9.05 -13.12
C ILE A 137 10.19 -9.02 -13.90
N ASP A 138 9.78 -7.85 -14.38
CA ASP A 138 8.49 -7.58 -15.04
C ASP A 138 8.61 -7.42 -16.56
N MET A 139 9.81 -7.52 -17.13
CA MET A 139 10.11 -7.21 -18.54
C MET A 139 9.84 -5.73 -18.93
N ALA A 140 9.75 -4.85 -17.93
CA ALA A 140 9.62 -3.40 -18.10
C ALA A 140 10.86 -2.65 -17.59
N GLY A 141 11.86 -3.37 -17.12
CA GLY A 141 13.13 -2.84 -16.60
C GLY A 141 13.15 -2.69 -15.08
N THR A 142 12.19 -3.26 -14.35
CA THR A 142 12.11 -3.13 -12.90
C THR A 142 12.90 -4.25 -12.21
N PRO A 143 13.95 -3.95 -11.41
CA PRO A 143 14.63 -4.94 -10.59
C PRO A 143 13.71 -5.51 -9.50
N LEU A 144 13.96 -6.75 -9.07
CA LEU A 144 13.18 -7.40 -8.02
C LEU A 144 13.08 -6.59 -6.72
N ASP A 145 14.17 -5.93 -6.32
CA ASP A 145 14.19 -5.13 -5.09
C ASP A 145 13.26 -3.91 -5.17
N VAL A 146 13.19 -3.27 -6.34
CA VAL A 146 12.26 -2.14 -6.60
C VAL A 146 10.83 -2.68 -6.64
N PHE A 147 10.60 -3.78 -7.33
CA PHE A 147 9.29 -4.44 -7.39
C PHE A 147 8.76 -4.81 -5.99
N ALA A 148 9.62 -5.33 -5.13
CA ALA A 148 9.27 -5.65 -3.75
C ALA A 148 8.98 -4.39 -2.90
N GLN A 149 9.73 -3.29 -3.13
CA GLN A 149 9.46 -2.01 -2.48
C GLN A 149 8.10 -1.45 -2.86
N ASP A 150 7.76 -1.49 -4.16
CA ASP A 150 6.46 -1.04 -4.66
C ASP A 150 5.31 -1.94 -4.15
N THR A 151 5.57 -3.27 -4.05
CA THR A 151 4.62 -4.22 -3.45
C THR A 151 4.33 -3.87 -1.99
N CYS A 152 5.35 -3.56 -1.20
CA CYS A 152 5.17 -3.15 0.20
C CYS A 152 4.50 -1.77 0.33
N GLU A 153 4.78 -0.85 -0.59
CA GLU A 153 4.13 0.48 -0.62
C GLU A 153 2.64 0.34 -0.85
N GLU A 154 2.23 -0.48 -1.82
CA GLU A 154 0.83 -0.76 -2.11
C GLU A 154 0.12 -1.44 -0.94
N LEU A 155 0.75 -2.43 -0.29
CA LEU A 155 0.21 -3.06 0.91
C LEU A 155 0.01 -2.08 2.08
N LEU A 156 0.90 -1.10 2.24
CA LEU A 156 0.76 -0.04 3.25
C LEU A 156 -0.36 0.93 2.90
N THR A 157 -0.66 1.12 1.61
CA THR A 157 -1.68 2.06 1.11
C THR A 157 -3.06 1.43 1.12
N THR A 158 -3.24 0.30 0.42
CA THR A 158 -4.55 -0.32 0.17
C THR A 158 -4.80 -1.60 0.97
N GLY A 159 -3.73 -2.19 1.54
CA GLY A 159 -3.81 -3.44 2.29
C GLY A 159 -3.84 -4.69 1.41
N ARG A 160 -3.79 -4.56 0.09
CA ARG A 160 -3.93 -5.69 -0.84
C ARG A 160 -3.21 -5.44 -2.16
N ILE A 161 -2.59 -6.51 -2.68
CA ILE A 161 -2.00 -6.52 -4.02
C ILE A 161 -2.07 -7.95 -4.60
N GLY A 162 -2.04 -8.08 -5.93
CA GLY A 162 -1.94 -9.35 -6.62
C GLY A 162 -0.70 -9.43 -7.51
N ILE A 163 -0.08 -10.60 -7.57
CA ILE A 163 1.03 -10.86 -8.49
C ILE A 163 0.66 -12.04 -9.37
N LEU A 164 0.61 -11.81 -10.68
CA LEU A 164 0.51 -12.85 -11.68
C LEU A 164 1.93 -13.21 -12.16
N VAL A 165 2.30 -14.47 -12.04
CA VAL A 165 3.48 -14.98 -12.74
C VAL A 165 3.03 -15.46 -14.11
N ASP A 166 3.50 -14.84 -15.16
CA ASP A 166 3.08 -15.15 -16.53
C ASP A 166 4.29 -15.31 -17.44
N ARG A 167 4.04 -15.87 -18.60
CA ARG A 167 5.02 -15.97 -19.67
C ARG A 167 4.37 -15.51 -20.97
N PRO A 168 4.99 -14.61 -21.74
CA PRO A 168 4.45 -14.21 -23.01
C PRO A 168 4.12 -15.43 -23.90
N PRO A 169 2.98 -15.40 -24.63
CA PRO A 169 2.60 -16.51 -25.47
C PRO A 169 3.70 -16.80 -26.51
N MET A 170 3.98 -18.09 -26.67
CA MET A 170 5.00 -18.49 -27.64
C MET A 170 4.46 -18.27 -29.06
N PRO A 171 5.14 -17.48 -29.92
CA PRO A 171 4.80 -17.41 -31.32
C PRO A 171 5.07 -18.77 -31.98
N GLU A 172 4.24 -19.14 -32.95
CA GLU A 172 4.53 -20.30 -33.80
C GLU A 172 5.46 -19.89 -34.95
N ASN A 173 6.32 -20.80 -35.38
CA ASN A 173 7.07 -20.59 -36.61
C ASN A 173 6.12 -20.49 -37.82
N ALA A 174 6.56 -19.91 -38.93
CA ALA A 174 5.76 -19.73 -40.13
C ALA A 174 5.21 -21.05 -40.73
N ASP A 175 5.79 -22.19 -40.35
CA ASP A 175 5.40 -23.53 -40.73
C ASP A 175 4.50 -24.24 -39.68
N GLY A 176 4.07 -23.52 -38.64
CA GLY A 176 3.23 -24.03 -37.55
C GLY A 176 3.99 -24.93 -36.55
N THR A 177 5.32 -24.97 -36.59
CA THR A 177 6.11 -25.72 -35.63
C THR A 177 6.37 -24.87 -34.37
N PRO A 178 6.43 -25.49 -33.17
CA PRO A 178 6.81 -24.80 -31.95
C PRO A 178 8.22 -24.16 -32.08
N ILE A 179 8.41 -22.99 -31.50
CA ILE A 179 9.73 -22.38 -31.44
C ILE A 179 10.67 -23.18 -30.55
N THR A 180 11.96 -23.18 -30.90
CA THR A 180 13.01 -23.80 -30.11
C THR A 180 13.35 -22.93 -28.89
N VAL A 181 14.01 -23.51 -27.88
CA VAL A 181 14.50 -22.78 -26.69
C VAL A 181 15.40 -21.60 -27.10
N ALA A 182 16.31 -21.81 -28.04
CA ALA A 182 17.19 -20.74 -28.55
C ALA A 182 16.42 -19.60 -29.25
N GLN A 183 15.32 -19.92 -29.93
CA GLN A 183 14.44 -18.90 -30.51
C GLN A 183 13.65 -18.17 -29.43
N ALA A 184 13.16 -18.89 -28.41
CA ALA A 184 12.49 -18.29 -27.26
C ALA A 184 13.39 -17.31 -26.51
N GLU A 185 14.65 -17.67 -26.30
CA GLU A 185 15.68 -16.78 -25.72
C GLU A 185 15.94 -15.57 -26.62
N ALA A 186 16.07 -15.76 -27.92
CA ALA A 186 16.28 -14.67 -28.88
C ALA A 186 15.09 -13.68 -28.94
N TYR A 187 13.87 -14.15 -28.69
CA TYR A 187 12.67 -13.32 -28.56
C TYR A 187 12.48 -12.76 -27.16
N GLY A 188 13.34 -13.08 -26.19
CA GLY A 188 13.21 -12.66 -24.80
C GLY A 188 12.00 -13.25 -24.08
N LEU A 189 11.50 -14.42 -24.54
CA LEU A 189 10.33 -15.08 -23.97
C LEU A 189 10.71 -15.81 -22.68
N ARG A 190 10.57 -15.11 -21.57
CA ARG A 190 10.85 -15.63 -20.22
C ARG A 190 9.67 -15.40 -19.29
N PRO A 191 9.55 -16.13 -18.18
CA PRO A 191 8.56 -15.82 -17.17
C PRO A 191 8.84 -14.43 -16.56
N MET A 192 7.75 -13.73 -16.20
CA MET A 192 7.78 -12.38 -15.63
C MET A 192 6.71 -12.24 -14.55
N PHE A 193 6.85 -11.23 -13.72
CA PHE A 193 5.83 -10.81 -12.76
C PHE A 193 4.98 -9.69 -13.35
N GLN A 194 3.68 -9.77 -13.13
CA GLN A 194 2.74 -8.67 -13.38
C GLN A 194 2.05 -8.32 -12.06
N LYS A 195 2.17 -7.06 -11.67
CA LYS A 195 1.55 -6.50 -10.47
C LYS A 195 0.14 -6.02 -10.78
N TYR A 196 -0.80 -6.29 -9.88
CA TYR A 196 -2.18 -5.81 -9.93
C TYR A 196 -2.55 -5.17 -8.61
N GLU A 197 -2.89 -3.90 -8.65
CA GLU A 197 -3.33 -3.10 -7.52
C GLU A 197 -4.74 -3.55 -7.08
N ALA A 198 -5.13 -3.19 -5.87
CA ALA A 198 -6.37 -3.67 -5.26
C ALA A 198 -7.61 -3.38 -6.12
N ASP A 199 -7.69 -2.21 -6.73
CA ASP A 199 -8.79 -1.74 -7.58
C ASP A 199 -8.84 -2.40 -8.97
N SER A 200 -7.73 -3.01 -9.40
CA SER A 200 -7.66 -3.74 -10.67
C SER A 200 -8.06 -5.22 -10.57
N ILE A 201 -8.27 -5.75 -9.35
CA ILE A 201 -8.69 -7.14 -9.11
C ILE A 201 -10.21 -7.17 -8.87
N LEU A 202 -11.00 -7.23 -9.96
CA LEU A 202 -12.46 -7.05 -9.91
C LEU A 202 -13.22 -8.21 -9.26
N ASN A 203 -12.81 -9.43 -9.56
CA ASN A 203 -13.57 -10.62 -9.12
C ASN A 203 -12.66 -11.83 -8.94
N TRP A 204 -13.02 -12.71 -8.03
CA TRP A 204 -12.30 -13.96 -7.77
C TRP A 204 -13.23 -15.02 -7.21
N LYS A 205 -12.86 -16.29 -7.41
CA LYS A 205 -13.56 -17.45 -6.82
C LYS A 205 -12.55 -18.49 -6.37
N GLN A 206 -12.85 -19.10 -5.23
CA GLN A 206 -12.17 -20.30 -4.77
C GLN A 206 -13.15 -21.45 -4.64
N GLU A 207 -12.72 -22.63 -5.01
CA GLU A 207 -13.50 -23.85 -4.86
C GLU A 207 -12.65 -24.94 -4.23
N ARG A 208 -13.30 -25.83 -3.49
CA ARG A 208 -12.63 -26.99 -2.91
C ARG A 208 -12.54 -28.11 -3.93
N ILE A 209 -11.34 -28.32 -4.47
CA ILE A 209 -11.04 -29.40 -5.43
C ILE A 209 -10.14 -30.40 -4.72
N ASN A 210 -10.55 -31.69 -4.65
CA ASN A 210 -9.80 -32.74 -3.97
C ASN A 210 -9.39 -32.39 -2.53
N ASN A 211 -10.29 -31.79 -1.76
CA ASN A 211 -10.10 -31.31 -0.38
C ASN A 211 -9.12 -30.14 -0.20
N VAL A 212 -8.59 -29.56 -1.28
CA VAL A 212 -7.75 -28.37 -1.26
C VAL A 212 -8.56 -27.19 -1.78
N MET A 213 -8.49 -26.03 -1.11
CA MET A 213 -9.03 -24.78 -1.64
C MET A 213 -8.12 -24.31 -2.78
N MET A 214 -8.69 -24.15 -3.95
CA MET A 214 -7.98 -23.69 -5.14
C MET A 214 -8.66 -22.48 -5.73
N LEU A 215 -7.87 -21.56 -6.23
CA LEU A 215 -8.34 -20.41 -6.99
C LEU A 215 -8.84 -20.92 -8.35
N THR A 216 -10.11 -20.65 -8.68
CA THR A 216 -10.76 -21.12 -9.92
C THR A 216 -11.09 -20.01 -10.89
N LEU A 217 -11.12 -18.77 -10.41
CA LEU A 217 -11.36 -17.57 -11.23
C LEU A 217 -10.64 -16.38 -10.64
N VAL A 218 -10.03 -15.57 -11.49
CA VAL A 218 -9.63 -14.17 -11.20
C VAL A 218 -9.97 -13.33 -12.42
N VAL A 219 -10.56 -12.16 -12.19
CA VAL A 219 -10.85 -11.17 -13.23
C VAL A 219 -10.08 -9.91 -12.91
N LEU A 220 -9.22 -9.51 -13.83
CA LEU A 220 -8.30 -8.39 -13.71
C LEU A 220 -8.67 -7.31 -14.72
N LYS A 221 -8.67 -6.06 -14.29
CA LYS A 221 -8.81 -4.90 -15.17
C LYS A 221 -7.42 -4.43 -15.60
N GLU A 222 -7.23 -4.20 -16.88
CA GLU A 222 -5.99 -3.73 -17.49
C GLU A 222 -6.28 -2.57 -18.43
N GLU A 223 -5.32 -1.69 -18.60
CA GLU A 223 -5.34 -0.67 -19.64
C GLU A 223 -4.50 -1.12 -20.84
N ALA A 224 -5.04 -1.05 -22.02
CA ALA A 224 -4.32 -1.35 -23.25
C ALA A 224 -4.28 -0.12 -24.17
N ALA A 225 -3.08 0.22 -24.62
CA ALA A 225 -2.88 1.31 -25.56
C ALA A 225 -3.53 1.00 -26.90
N LEU A 226 -4.35 1.91 -27.40
CA LEU A 226 -4.87 1.90 -28.75
C LEU A 226 -3.86 2.62 -29.67
N ASN A 227 -3.19 1.85 -30.52
CA ASN A 227 -2.25 2.39 -31.52
C ASN A 227 -3.01 3.08 -32.67
N SER A 228 -3.67 4.20 -32.37
CA SER A 228 -4.42 4.97 -33.38
C SER A 228 -3.54 5.96 -34.13
N ASP A 229 -2.49 6.44 -33.50
CA ASP A 229 -1.52 7.42 -34.03
C ASP A 229 -0.23 7.37 -33.21
N GLN A 230 0.90 7.72 -33.84
CA GLN A 230 2.22 7.77 -33.23
C GLN A 230 2.32 8.70 -31.99
N PHE A 231 1.46 9.70 -31.91
CA PHE A 231 1.46 10.71 -30.84
C PHE A 231 0.26 10.58 -29.90
N SER A 232 -0.63 9.61 -30.14
CA SER A 232 -1.85 9.42 -29.36
C SER A 232 -1.59 8.45 -28.20
N HIS A 233 -2.04 8.84 -26.99
CA HIS A 233 -2.00 8.01 -25.77
C HIS A 233 -3.43 7.66 -25.34
N VAL A 234 -4.22 7.10 -26.27
CA VAL A 234 -5.56 6.62 -25.96
C VAL A 234 -5.45 5.18 -25.48
N CYS A 235 -6.01 4.91 -24.30
CA CYS A 235 -6.12 3.56 -23.75
C CYS A 235 -7.57 3.08 -23.75
N GLU A 236 -7.77 1.77 -23.81
CA GLU A 236 -9.05 1.11 -23.59
C GLU A 236 -8.94 0.17 -22.38
N ASP A 237 -10.04 0.05 -21.65
CA ASP A 237 -10.15 -0.95 -20.58
C ASP A 237 -10.23 -2.34 -21.18
N ARG A 238 -9.39 -3.25 -20.67
CA ARG A 238 -9.44 -4.69 -20.96
C ARG A 238 -9.63 -5.48 -19.68
N TYR A 239 -10.21 -6.63 -19.84
CA TYR A 239 -10.51 -7.54 -18.74
C TYR A 239 -9.84 -8.88 -19.00
N ARG A 240 -8.78 -9.17 -18.23
CA ARG A 240 -8.11 -10.47 -18.28
C ARG A 240 -8.81 -11.42 -17.33
N VAL A 241 -9.29 -12.53 -17.84
CA VAL A 241 -9.94 -13.59 -17.08
C VAL A 241 -9.00 -14.78 -16.99
N LEU A 242 -8.60 -15.10 -15.79
CA LEU A 242 -7.82 -16.28 -15.41
C LEU A 242 -8.80 -17.30 -14.87
N ASP A 243 -9.01 -18.43 -15.54
CA ASP A 243 -9.93 -19.45 -15.07
C ASP A 243 -9.33 -20.87 -15.10
N LEU A 244 -9.85 -21.73 -14.24
CA LEU A 244 -9.48 -23.13 -14.15
C LEU A 244 -10.65 -23.98 -14.69
N VAL A 245 -10.54 -24.41 -15.94
CA VAL A 245 -11.60 -25.20 -16.60
C VAL A 245 -11.19 -26.66 -16.71
N ASN A 246 -11.95 -27.55 -16.11
CA ASN A 246 -11.64 -28.99 -16.06
C ASN A 246 -10.24 -29.30 -15.53
N GLY A 247 -9.75 -28.50 -14.58
CA GLY A 247 -8.41 -28.63 -14.01
C GLY A 247 -7.28 -28.10 -14.90
N VAL A 248 -7.60 -27.34 -15.95
CA VAL A 248 -6.62 -26.70 -16.84
C VAL A 248 -6.73 -25.18 -16.70
N TYR A 249 -5.63 -24.53 -16.44
CA TYR A 249 -5.53 -23.07 -16.41
C TYR A 249 -5.61 -22.48 -17.80
N ARG A 250 -6.41 -21.44 -17.92
CA ARG A 250 -6.66 -20.72 -19.16
C ARG A 250 -6.72 -19.22 -18.91
N GLN A 251 -6.23 -18.44 -19.85
CA GLN A 251 -6.36 -16.99 -19.89
C GLN A 251 -7.23 -16.56 -21.08
N ARG A 252 -8.07 -15.57 -20.86
CA ARG A 252 -8.88 -14.92 -21.90
C ARG A 252 -8.86 -13.41 -21.66
N VAL A 253 -8.80 -12.63 -22.73
CA VAL A 253 -8.84 -11.17 -22.66
C VAL A 253 -10.13 -10.68 -23.33
N PHE A 254 -10.84 -9.78 -22.68
CA PHE A 254 -12.06 -9.19 -23.17
C PHE A 254 -11.92 -7.68 -23.26
N ARG A 255 -12.64 -7.09 -24.21
CA ARG A 255 -12.92 -5.65 -24.26
C ARG A 255 -14.41 -5.43 -24.29
N ILE A 256 -14.85 -4.19 -24.10
CA ILE A 256 -16.25 -3.83 -24.25
C ILE A 256 -16.45 -3.21 -25.62
N ASP A 257 -17.36 -3.79 -26.40
CA ASP A 257 -17.72 -3.27 -27.73
C ASP A 257 -18.52 -1.95 -27.61
N ASP A 258 -18.69 -1.25 -28.73
CA ASP A 258 -19.45 0.00 -28.80
C ASP A 258 -20.94 -0.16 -28.37
N LYS A 259 -21.43 -1.39 -28.25
CA LYS A 259 -22.80 -1.72 -27.83
C LYS A 259 -22.85 -2.10 -26.34
N GLY A 260 -21.72 -2.13 -25.66
CA GLY A 260 -21.60 -2.46 -24.24
C GLY A 260 -21.55 -3.97 -23.95
N ASN A 261 -21.30 -4.82 -24.97
CA ASN A 261 -21.16 -6.27 -24.78
C ASN A 261 -19.68 -6.66 -24.59
N ASP A 262 -19.47 -7.78 -23.89
CA ASP A 262 -18.16 -8.38 -23.74
C ASP A 262 -17.72 -9.03 -25.05
N GLU A 263 -16.62 -8.57 -25.62
CA GLU A 263 -16.01 -9.13 -26.83
C GLU A 263 -14.64 -9.71 -26.48
N GLN A 264 -14.43 -11.01 -26.75
CA GLN A 264 -13.13 -11.64 -26.51
C GLN A 264 -12.12 -11.18 -27.58
N VAL A 265 -10.98 -10.70 -27.11
CA VAL A 265 -9.85 -10.28 -27.95
C VAL A 265 -8.87 -11.44 -28.09
N GLY A 266 -8.72 -11.95 -29.30
CA GLY A 266 -7.87 -13.13 -29.57
C GLY A 266 -8.55 -14.44 -29.18
N GLY A 267 -7.75 -15.49 -29.03
CA GLY A 267 -8.19 -16.82 -28.63
C GLY A 267 -7.92 -17.11 -27.16
N ASP A 268 -8.33 -18.30 -26.70
CA ASP A 268 -7.97 -18.82 -25.39
C ASP A 268 -6.46 -19.09 -25.36
N ILE A 269 -5.80 -18.59 -24.31
CA ILE A 269 -4.39 -18.85 -24.07
C ILE A 269 -4.30 -19.92 -22.98
N ILE A 270 -3.63 -21.04 -23.28
CA ILE A 270 -3.35 -22.12 -22.32
C ILE A 270 -1.84 -22.11 -22.07
N PRO A 271 -1.37 -21.48 -20.97
CA PRO A 271 0.05 -21.47 -20.66
C PRO A 271 0.57 -22.87 -20.36
N LEU A 272 1.76 -23.18 -20.88
CA LEU A 272 2.42 -24.45 -20.66
C LEU A 272 3.65 -24.24 -19.76
N MET A 273 3.75 -25.07 -18.72
CA MET A 273 4.93 -25.17 -17.88
C MET A 273 5.55 -26.57 -18.11
N ASN A 274 6.80 -26.64 -18.53
CA ASN A 274 7.46 -27.89 -18.91
C ASN A 274 6.66 -28.73 -19.92
N ASN A 275 6.08 -28.08 -20.92
CA ASN A 275 5.24 -28.67 -21.96
C ASN A 275 3.93 -29.32 -21.47
N GLN A 276 3.51 -29.00 -20.25
CA GLN A 276 2.24 -29.46 -19.66
C GLN A 276 1.36 -28.25 -19.32
N PRO A 277 0.04 -28.32 -19.57
CA PRO A 277 -0.87 -27.30 -19.08
C PRO A 277 -0.81 -27.20 -17.54
N LEU A 278 -0.87 -25.97 -17.02
CA LEU A 278 -0.94 -25.77 -15.58
C LEU A 278 -2.30 -26.23 -15.04
N ASN A 279 -2.27 -26.82 -13.86
CA ASN A 279 -3.46 -27.25 -13.12
C ASN A 279 -3.83 -26.29 -11.98
N PHE A 280 -3.25 -25.10 -11.95
CA PHE A 280 -3.53 -24.02 -11.02
C PHE A 280 -3.35 -22.66 -11.69
N ILE A 281 -3.98 -21.62 -11.14
CA ILE A 281 -3.80 -20.23 -11.58
C ILE A 281 -2.55 -19.66 -10.87
N PRO A 282 -1.50 -19.24 -11.59
CA PRO A 282 -0.26 -18.73 -10.99
C PRO A 282 -0.43 -17.24 -10.58
N PHE A 283 -1.44 -16.98 -9.79
CA PHE A 283 -1.77 -15.67 -9.23
C PHE A 283 -1.72 -15.75 -7.71
N GLU A 284 -0.95 -14.86 -7.09
CA GLU A 284 -0.79 -14.77 -5.65
C GLU A 284 -1.44 -13.50 -5.13
N PHE A 285 -2.39 -13.65 -4.23
CA PHE A 285 -2.89 -12.55 -3.43
C PHE A 285 -1.92 -12.30 -2.27
N ILE A 286 -1.65 -11.05 -1.99
CA ILE A 286 -0.84 -10.64 -0.85
C ILE A 286 -1.67 -9.62 -0.07
N GLY A 287 -1.99 -9.96 1.16
CA GLY A 287 -2.62 -9.09 2.15
C GLY A 287 -1.63 -8.65 3.21
N VAL A 288 -2.11 -7.89 4.18
CA VAL A 288 -1.32 -7.45 5.34
C VAL A 288 -1.16 -8.58 6.35
N ASP A 289 -2.23 -9.36 6.55
CA ASP A 289 -2.32 -10.38 7.58
C ASP A 289 -2.25 -11.81 7.01
N ASP A 290 -2.56 -12.01 5.73
CA ASP A 290 -2.51 -13.32 5.07
C ASP A 290 -2.25 -13.26 3.55
N VAL A 291 -2.26 -14.41 2.90
CA VAL A 291 -2.08 -14.60 1.44
C VAL A 291 -3.39 -15.06 0.76
N GLY A 292 -4.52 -14.88 1.42
CA GLY A 292 -5.83 -15.26 0.92
C GLY A 292 -6.43 -14.25 -0.04
N PRO A 293 -7.54 -14.60 -0.71
CA PRO A 293 -8.29 -13.68 -1.54
C PRO A 293 -9.22 -12.77 -0.71
N GLU A 294 -9.33 -12.98 0.59
CA GLU A 294 -10.08 -12.11 1.48
C GLU A 294 -9.40 -10.74 1.55
N ILE A 295 -10.19 -9.70 1.77
CA ILE A 295 -9.68 -8.32 1.75
C ILE A 295 -9.40 -7.88 3.17
N ASP A 296 -8.15 -7.52 3.42
CA ASP A 296 -7.73 -6.89 4.66
C ASP A 296 -8.09 -5.41 4.70
N THR A 297 -8.28 -4.87 5.90
CA THR A 297 -8.41 -3.42 6.08
C THR A 297 -7.06 -2.75 5.83
N PRO A 298 -7.02 -1.63 5.08
CA PRO A 298 -5.78 -0.88 4.89
C PRO A 298 -5.12 -0.53 6.23
N PRO A 299 -3.84 -0.85 6.43
CA PRO A 299 -3.20 -0.78 7.75
C PRO A 299 -3.05 0.65 8.29
N LEU A 300 -3.06 1.65 7.41
CA LEU A 300 -2.94 3.06 7.75
C LEU A 300 -4.27 3.82 7.66
N MET A 301 -5.42 3.11 7.66
CA MET A 301 -6.75 3.71 7.50
C MET A 301 -7.04 4.80 8.53
N ASP A 302 -6.72 4.56 9.81
CA ASP A 302 -6.88 5.56 10.88
C ASP A 302 -6.08 6.83 10.60
N LEU A 303 -4.88 6.69 10.02
CA LEU A 303 -4.04 7.82 9.64
C LEU A 303 -4.63 8.59 8.46
N VAL A 304 -5.19 7.88 7.47
CA VAL A 304 -5.89 8.48 6.32
C VAL A 304 -7.08 9.32 6.79
N ASP A 305 -7.92 8.76 7.65
CA ASP A 305 -9.08 9.47 8.21
C ASP A 305 -8.66 10.70 9.01
N MET A 306 -7.61 10.59 9.81
CA MET A 306 -7.06 11.71 10.57
C MET A 306 -6.48 12.80 9.65
N ALA A 307 -5.82 12.43 8.55
CA ALA A 307 -5.27 13.37 7.57
C ALA A 307 -6.38 14.15 6.86
N ILE A 308 -7.48 13.49 6.50
CA ILE A 308 -8.66 14.14 5.90
C ILE A 308 -9.35 15.07 6.92
N HIS A 309 -9.49 14.64 8.18
CA HIS A 309 -10.01 15.52 9.23
C HIS A 309 -9.11 16.74 9.45
N HIS A 310 -7.79 16.57 9.46
CA HIS A 310 -6.85 17.68 9.54
C HIS A 310 -7.04 18.65 8.35
N TYR A 311 -7.23 18.12 7.14
CA TYR A 311 -7.49 18.93 5.94
C TYR A 311 -8.76 19.78 6.08
N GLN A 312 -9.86 19.21 6.60
CA GLN A 312 -11.12 19.93 6.84
C GLN A 312 -10.96 21.05 7.87
N VAL A 313 -10.29 20.78 8.99
CA VAL A 313 -9.99 21.82 10.01
C VAL A 313 -9.04 22.88 9.45
N SER A 314 -8.09 22.48 8.59
CA SER A 314 -7.20 23.42 7.89
C SER A 314 -7.99 24.37 6.99
N ALA A 315 -9.02 23.86 6.29
CA ALA A 315 -9.90 24.68 5.48
C ALA A 315 -10.63 25.75 6.30
N ASP A 316 -11.14 25.39 7.47
CA ASP A 316 -11.82 26.33 8.37
C ASP A 316 -10.85 27.39 8.92
N TYR A 317 -9.64 26.97 9.27
CA TYR A 317 -8.59 27.87 9.74
C TYR A 317 -8.17 28.87 8.67
N GLU A 318 -7.84 28.40 7.47
CA GLU A 318 -7.43 29.24 6.34
C GLU A 318 -8.56 30.17 5.88
N HIS A 319 -9.80 29.68 5.89
CA HIS A 319 -10.98 30.49 5.59
C HIS A 319 -11.17 31.62 6.61
N GLY A 320 -11.08 31.30 7.90
CA GLY A 320 -11.14 32.29 8.98
C GLY A 320 -10.03 33.31 8.89
N CYS A 321 -8.78 32.91 8.67
CA CYS A 321 -7.64 33.80 8.49
C CYS A 321 -7.81 34.72 7.29
N HIS A 322 -8.34 34.20 6.17
CA HIS A 322 -8.59 34.97 4.97
C HIS A 322 -9.59 36.09 5.23
N PHE A 323 -10.71 35.81 5.88
CA PHE A 323 -11.73 36.84 6.17
C PHE A 323 -11.28 37.83 7.25
N SER A 324 -10.50 37.40 8.24
CA SER A 324 -9.93 38.32 9.23
C SER A 324 -8.89 39.26 8.64
N GLY A 325 -8.17 38.80 7.62
CA GLY A 325 -7.19 39.62 6.89
C GLY A 325 -7.82 40.66 5.95
N LEU A 326 -9.14 40.60 5.72
CA LEU A 326 -9.88 41.47 4.82
C LEU A 326 -10.97 42.20 5.62
N PRO A 327 -10.66 43.32 6.35
CA PRO A 327 -11.63 44.03 7.13
C PRO A 327 -12.75 44.57 6.24
N THR A 328 -14.00 44.32 6.64
CA THR A 328 -15.18 44.75 5.89
C THR A 328 -15.55 46.18 6.27
N LEU A 329 -15.59 47.06 5.28
CA LEU A 329 -16.01 48.43 5.46
C LEU A 329 -17.55 48.50 5.56
N PHE A 330 -18.05 48.94 6.71
CA PHE A 330 -19.44 49.25 6.92
C PHE A 330 -19.65 50.76 6.88
N ILE A 331 -20.68 51.20 6.16
CA ILE A 331 -21.09 52.58 6.09
C ILE A 331 -22.55 52.67 6.53
N SER A 332 -22.81 53.25 7.68
CA SER A 332 -24.16 53.51 8.17
C SER A 332 -24.62 54.92 7.84
N GLY A 333 -25.92 55.08 7.55
CA GLY A 333 -26.51 56.38 7.21
C GLY A 333 -26.22 56.87 5.79
N TYR A 334 -25.63 56.02 4.94
CA TYR A 334 -25.39 56.35 3.53
C TYR A 334 -26.66 56.09 2.69
N ASN A 335 -27.19 57.15 2.04
CA ASN A 335 -28.29 57.03 1.09
C ASN A 335 -27.75 57.23 -0.33
N ALA A 336 -27.82 56.19 -1.15
CA ALA A 336 -27.33 56.18 -2.53
C ALA A 336 -28.09 57.21 -3.43
N ASP A 337 -29.33 57.53 -3.08
CA ASP A 337 -30.16 58.49 -3.82
C ASP A 337 -29.69 59.95 -3.67
N ASN A 338 -28.88 60.22 -2.66
CA ASN A 338 -28.27 61.53 -2.44
C ASN A 338 -26.94 61.74 -3.20
N ALA A 339 -26.51 60.82 -3.99
CA ALA A 339 -25.32 60.98 -4.81
C ALA A 339 -25.56 61.98 -5.95
N GLN A 340 -24.67 62.96 -6.07
CA GLN A 340 -24.77 63.95 -7.14
C GLN A 340 -24.60 63.29 -8.52
N PRO A 341 -25.40 63.74 -9.53
CA PRO A 341 -25.25 63.21 -10.89
C PRO A 341 -23.84 63.46 -11.42
N GLY A 342 -23.12 62.40 -11.78
CA GLY A 342 -21.77 62.49 -12.35
C GLY A 342 -20.63 62.08 -11.39
N GLN A 343 -20.90 61.78 -10.11
CA GLN A 343 -19.91 61.18 -9.23
C GLN A 343 -20.09 59.65 -9.18
N PRO A 344 -19.02 58.88 -9.29
CA PRO A 344 -19.14 57.45 -9.20
C PRO A 344 -19.51 57.03 -7.78
N ASN A 345 -20.64 56.31 -7.64
CA ASN A 345 -21.05 55.64 -6.38
C ASN A 345 -20.12 54.48 -5.96
N LYS A 346 -18.86 54.53 -6.37
CA LYS A 346 -17.89 53.51 -6.07
C LYS A 346 -17.05 53.90 -4.87
N ILE A 347 -17.09 53.07 -3.85
CA ILE A 347 -16.21 53.18 -2.69
C ILE A 347 -14.99 52.34 -2.96
N TYR A 348 -13.82 52.93 -2.87
CA TYR A 348 -12.55 52.25 -3.06
C TYR A 348 -11.97 51.86 -1.69
N ILE A 349 -11.59 50.61 -1.54
CA ILE A 349 -10.96 50.09 -0.32
C ILE A 349 -9.48 49.90 -0.60
N GLY A 350 -8.63 50.52 0.21
CA GLY A 350 -7.18 50.46 0.09
C GLY A 350 -6.56 51.47 -0.87
N GLY A 351 -5.27 51.72 -0.75
CA GLY A 351 -4.51 52.67 -1.56
C GLY A 351 -4.66 54.12 -1.13
N PRO A 352 -4.05 55.07 -1.87
CA PRO A 352 -4.01 56.49 -1.51
C PRO A 352 -5.31 57.24 -1.82
N SER A 353 -6.43 56.59 -2.10
CA SER A 353 -7.70 57.22 -2.44
C SER A 353 -8.51 57.55 -1.20
N ALA A 354 -8.90 58.81 -1.05
CA ALA A 354 -9.85 59.24 -0.04
C ALA A 354 -11.28 59.09 -0.57
N ASN A 355 -12.14 58.40 0.18
CA ASN A 355 -13.57 58.30 -0.11
C ASN A 355 -14.31 59.42 0.61
N CYS A 356 -14.98 60.33 -0.14
CA CYS A 356 -15.86 61.32 0.43
C CYS A 356 -17.29 60.77 0.46
N LEU A 357 -17.89 60.69 1.65
CA LEU A 357 -19.28 60.29 1.82
C LEU A 357 -20.18 61.54 1.69
N PRO A 358 -21.14 61.56 0.78
CA PRO A 358 -21.95 62.74 0.52
C PRO A 358 -22.98 63.11 1.60
N ASP A 359 -23.31 62.10 2.48
CA ASP A 359 -24.25 62.31 3.57
C ASP A 359 -23.51 62.72 4.85
N PRO A 360 -23.82 63.86 5.47
CA PRO A 360 -23.17 64.36 6.69
C PRO A 360 -23.39 63.41 7.92
N ASN A 361 -24.40 62.58 7.87
CA ASN A 361 -24.69 61.61 8.93
C ASN A 361 -24.04 60.24 8.68
N ALA A 362 -23.44 60.02 7.49
CA ALA A 362 -22.79 58.75 7.18
C ALA A 362 -21.55 58.55 8.05
N LYS A 363 -21.44 57.39 8.62
CA LYS A 363 -20.28 56.93 9.40
C LYS A 363 -19.71 55.69 8.76
N ALA A 364 -18.42 55.70 8.48
CA ALA A 364 -17.69 54.56 7.98
C ALA A 364 -16.86 53.93 9.12
N TYR A 365 -16.92 52.66 9.27
CA TYR A 365 -16.10 51.90 10.20
C TYR A 365 -15.75 50.55 9.61
N PHE A 366 -14.57 50.05 9.93
CA PHE A 366 -14.19 48.69 9.59
C PHE A 366 -14.71 47.78 10.68
N VAL A 367 -15.37 46.72 10.27
CA VAL A 367 -15.67 45.59 11.14
C VAL A 367 -14.54 44.58 10.97
N GLU A 368 -13.74 44.49 12.00
CA GLU A 368 -12.70 43.50 12.11
C GLU A 368 -13.25 42.33 12.94
N THR A 369 -13.09 41.12 12.44
CA THR A 369 -13.37 39.93 13.23
C THR A 369 -12.19 39.71 14.14
N SER A 370 -12.31 40.05 15.42
CA SER A 370 -11.27 39.76 16.44
C SER A 370 -11.24 38.27 16.81
N SER A 371 -11.42 37.40 15.82
CA SER A 371 -11.45 35.97 16.04
C SER A 371 -10.05 35.48 16.41
N ASN A 372 -9.93 34.96 17.61
CA ASN A 372 -8.71 34.26 18.02
C ASN A 372 -8.76 32.83 17.51
N PHE A 373 -8.09 32.56 16.40
CA PHE A 373 -7.99 31.22 15.80
C PHE A 373 -7.03 30.28 16.56
N THR A 374 -6.66 30.60 17.79
CA THR A 374 -5.74 29.79 18.61
C THR A 374 -6.27 28.38 18.80
N ALA A 375 -7.57 28.21 19.07
CA ALA A 375 -8.18 26.90 19.25
C ALA A 375 -8.10 26.02 17.98
N LEU A 376 -8.35 26.59 16.80
CA LEU A 376 -8.20 25.86 15.52
C LEU A 376 -6.75 25.48 15.26
N ARG A 377 -5.81 26.39 15.55
CA ARG A 377 -4.38 26.11 15.39
C ARG A 377 -3.87 25.06 16.38
N GLU A 378 -4.35 25.07 17.61
CA GLU A 378 -4.05 24.05 18.61
C GLU A 378 -4.60 22.71 18.18
N ASN A 379 -5.85 22.64 17.72
CA ASN A 379 -6.47 21.43 17.17
C ASN A 379 -5.66 20.85 15.98
N LEU A 380 -5.20 21.72 15.06
CA LEU A 380 -4.33 21.30 13.95
C LEU A 380 -3.00 20.69 14.44
N ASN A 381 -2.41 21.27 15.50
CA ASN A 381 -1.17 20.76 16.07
C ASN A 381 -1.39 19.42 16.82
N GLU A 382 -2.49 19.30 17.56
CA GLU A 382 -2.89 18.04 18.22
C GLU A 382 -3.08 16.94 17.19
N LYS A 383 -3.84 17.19 16.11
CA LYS A 383 -4.00 16.22 15.01
C LYS A 383 -2.69 15.81 14.36
N LYS A 384 -1.73 16.73 14.18
CA LYS A 384 -0.39 16.37 13.68
C LYS A 384 0.36 15.45 14.64
N ALA A 385 0.23 15.67 15.94
CA ALA A 385 0.83 14.79 16.95
C ALA A 385 0.16 13.41 16.96
N GLU A 386 -1.17 13.35 16.85
CA GLU A 386 -1.92 12.09 16.74
C GLU A 386 -1.56 11.31 15.48
N MET A 387 -1.43 11.98 14.32
CA MET A 387 -0.98 11.34 13.07
C MET A 387 0.42 10.71 13.22
N ALA A 388 1.33 11.35 13.95
CA ALA A 388 2.65 10.79 14.21
C ALA A 388 2.57 9.51 15.07
N VAL A 389 1.68 9.46 16.05
CA VAL A 389 1.42 8.27 16.87
C VAL A 389 0.80 7.16 16.04
N LEU A 390 -0.21 7.47 15.22
CA LEU A 390 -0.87 6.50 14.34
C LEU A 390 0.13 5.86 13.35
N GLY A 391 1.00 6.66 12.75
CA GLY A 391 2.06 6.14 11.88
C GLY A 391 3.07 5.24 12.60
N ALA A 392 3.35 5.51 13.88
CA ALA A 392 4.27 4.69 14.66
C ALA A 392 3.67 3.36 15.13
N ARG A 393 2.35 3.20 15.16
CA ARG A 393 1.68 1.95 15.60
C ARG A 393 2.08 0.71 14.81
N MET A 394 2.43 0.87 13.53
CA MET A 394 2.93 -0.23 12.71
C MET A 394 4.22 -0.87 13.25
N LEU A 395 4.95 -0.16 14.10
CA LEU A 395 6.19 -0.60 14.74
C LEU A 395 5.96 -1.13 16.16
N GLU A 396 4.76 -0.92 16.71
CA GLU A 396 4.42 -1.41 18.05
C GLU A 396 4.31 -2.93 18.04
N GLN A 397 4.88 -3.56 19.04
CA GLN A 397 4.70 -4.99 19.27
C GLN A 397 3.25 -5.23 19.69
N GLN A 398 2.61 -6.24 19.13
CA GLN A 398 1.24 -6.62 19.53
C GLN A 398 1.25 -7.10 20.98
N GLN A 399 0.93 -6.20 21.92
CA GLN A 399 0.82 -6.53 23.33
C GLN A 399 -0.44 -7.33 23.61
N LYS A 400 -0.31 -8.63 23.77
CA LYS A 400 -1.32 -9.42 24.50
C LYS A 400 -1.00 -9.38 25.99
N SER A 401 -1.71 -8.48 26.70
CA SER A 401 -1.85 -8.39 28.16
C SER A 401 -0.59 -8.20 29.04
N VAL A 402 -0.74 -7.29 30.00
CA VAL A 402 0.20 -6.87 31.04
C VAL A 402 0.85 -8.04 31.77
N SER A 403 2.18 -8.11 31.71
CA SER A 403 3.01 -9.01 32.52
C SER A 403 4.28 -8.29 32.96
N SER A 404 4.82 -8.66 34.13
CA SER A 404 5.92 -7.98 34.82
C SER A 404 7.24 -7.88 34.02
N ALA A 405 8.04 -6.84 34.31
CA ALA A 405 9.21 -6.40 33.56
C ALA A 405 10.30 -7.45 33.22
N ASP A 406 10.45 -8.52 34.01
CA ASP A 406 11.45 -9.57 33.75
C ASP A 406 10.97 -10.59 32.70
N THR A 407 9.65 -10.77 32.54
CA THR A 407 9.04 -11.62 31.52
C THR A 407 9.03 -10.93 30.14
N ILE A 408 9.21 -9.60 30.11
CA ILE A 408 9.22 -8.81 28.86
C ILE A 408 10.48 -9.10 28.04
N ARG A 409 11.65 -9.31 28.67
CA ARG A 409 12.90 -9.59 27.96
C ARG A 409 12.97 -10.96 27.30
N GLU A 410 12.36 -11.98 27.89
CA GLU A 410 12.32 -13.33 27.30
C GLU A 410 11.21 -13.49 26.25
N ARG A 411 10.12 -12.69 26.33
CA ARG A 411 9.03 -12.67 25.35
C ARG A 411 9.30 -11.81 24.12
N SER A 412 10.18 -10.81 24.21
CA SER A 412 10.53 -9.89 23.12
C SER A 412 11.11 -10.58 21.87
N ALA A 413 11.55 -11.83 22.00
CA ALA A 413 12.04 -12.63 20.88
C ALA A 413 10.92 -13.29 20.03
N GLY A 414 9.65 -13.20 20.45
CA GLY A 414 8.53 -13.87 19.79
C GLY A 414 7.37 -12.99 19.32
N GLU A 415 7.34 -11.72 19.71
CA GLU A 415 6.27 -10.80 19.32
C GLU A 415 6.72 -9.94 18.14
N GLN A 416 6.22 -10.27 16.96
CA GLN A 416 6.48 -9.50 15.74
C GLN A 416 5.56 -8.28 15.70
N SER A 417 6.08 -7.12 15.27
CA SER A 417 5.26 -5.96 14.93
C SER A 417 4.42 -6.26 13.68
N GLN A 418 3.33 -5.53 13.45
CA GLN A 418 2.52 -5.66 12.25
C GLN A 418 3.37 -5.48 10.98
N LEU A 419 4.30 -4.54 10.98
CA LEU A 419 5.22 -4.33 9.87
C LEU A 419 6.13 -5.55 9.62
N ALA A 420 6.58 -6.25 10.67
CA ALA A 420 7.39 -7.47 10.53
C ALA A 420 6.54 -8.64 10.00
N GLY A 421 5.27 -8.72 10.42
CA GLY A 421 4.31 -9.68 9.88
C GLY A 421 4.12 -9.48 8.38
N MET A 422 3.85 -8.25 7.95
CA MET A 422 3.70 -7.88 6.54
C MET A 422 4.98 -8.18 5.73
N ALA A 423 6.17 -7.87 6.27
CA ALA A 423 7.44 -8.21 5.62
C ALA A 423 7.60 -9.73 5.41
N GLN A 424 7.17 -10.52 6.39
CA GLN A 424 7.22 -11.98 6.30
C GLN A 424 6.26 -12.51 5.24
N ILE A 425 5.01 -12.03 5.23
CA ILE A 425 3.99 -12.44 4.24
C ILE A 425 4.45 -12.09 2.84
N THR A 426 4.90 -10.85 2.62
CA THR A 426 5.44 -10.42 1.32
C THR A 426 6.64 -11.26 0.88
N GLY A 427 7.57 -11.55 1.80
CA GLY A 427 8.71 -12.42 1.52
C GLY A 427 8.31 -13.83 1.12
N MET A 428 7.33 -14.43 1.81
CA MET A 428 6.79 -15.76 1.48
C MET A 428 6.10 -15.76 0.11
N SER A 429 5.30 -14.75 -0.20
CA SER A 429 4.61 -14.61 -1.49
C SER A 429 5.57 -14.41 -2.64
N LEU A 430 6.58 -13.55 -2.50
CA LEU A 430 7.62 -13.37 -3.51
C LEU A 430 8.45 -14.65 -3.70
N THR A 431 8.77 -15.38 -2.61
CA THR A 431 9.40 -16.69 -2.69
C THR A 431 8.58 -17.66 -3.53
N LYS A 432 7.25 -17.72 -3.32
CA LYS A 432 6.34 -18.57 -4.08
C LYS A 432 6.28 -18.16 -5.56
N CYS A 433 6.19 -16.87 -5.85
CA CYS A 433 6.23 -16.36 -7.24
C CYS A 433 7.56 -16.72 -7.95
N LEU A 434 8.69 -16.55 -7.26
CA LEU A 434 10.00 -16.93 -7.78
C LEU A 434 10.12 -18.46 -7.98
N GLN A 435 9.50 -19.27 -7.12
CA GLN A 435 9.41 -20.73 -7.33
C GLN A 435 8.66 -21.08 -8.61
N TRP A 436 7.52 -20.41 -8.89
CA TRP A 436 6.80 -20.59 -10.15
C TRP A 436 7.65 -20.17 -11.35
N MET A 437 8.38 -19.07 -11.24
CA MET A 437 9.31 -18.62 -12.27
C MET A 437 10.43 -19.62 -12.53
N ALA A 438 11.00 -20.21 -11.47
CA ALA A 438 12.01 -21.26 -11.58
C ALA A 438 11.46 -22.51 -12.26
N LEU A 439 10.28 -22.98 -11.84
CA LEU A 439 9.59 -24.11 -12.47
C LEU A 439 9.32 -23.87 -13.95
N TRP A 440 8.91 -22.67 -14.33
CA TRP A 440 8.70 -22.31 -15.74
C TRP A 440 9.97 -22.29 -16.57
N SER A 441 11.09 -21.96 -15.94
CA SER A 441 12.42 -21.96 -16.55
C SER A 441 13.07 -23.36 -16.54
N GLY A 442 12.36 -24.38 -16.00
CA GLY A 442 12.89 -25.75 -15.88
C GLY A 442 14.06 -25.85 -14.89
N ALA A 443 14.13 -24.91 -13.93
CA ALA A 443 15.18 -24.88 -12.93
C ALA A 443 14.73 -25.60 -11.65
N ASP A 444 15.60 -26.45 -11.13
CA ASP A 444 15.48 -27.07 -9.81
C ASP A 444 16.44 -26.35 -8.84
N GLY A 445 16.01 -26.13 -7.63
CA GLY A 445 16.81 -25.54 -6.56
C GLY A 445 15.95 -24.81 -5.53
N ASP A 446 16.57 -24.51 -4.41
CA ASP A 446 15.92 -23.74 -3.36
C ASP A 446 15.73 -22.29 -3.81
N VAL A 447 14.56 -21.76 -3.48
CA VAL A 447 14.21 -20.36 -3.74
C VAL A 447 13.84 -19.72 -2.41
N LYS A 448 14.44 -18.58 -2.13
CA LYS A 448 14.17 -17.82 -0.93
C LYS A 448 14.23 -16.32 -1.23
N TYR A 449 13.24 -15.59 -0.74
CA TYR A 449 13.24 -14.13 -0.69
C TYR A 449 12.81 -13.69 0.71
N GLU A 450 13.66 -12.99 1.43
CA GLU A 450 13.39 -12.59 2.80
C GLU A 450 13.69 -11.10 3.01
N ILE A 451 12.64 -10.34 3.37
CA ILE A 451 12.71 -8.91 3.67
C ILE A 451 13.22 -8.75 5.12
N ASN A 452 13.98 -7.69 5.36
CA ASN A 452 14.47 -7.35 6.68
C ASN A 452 13.32 -7.12 7.68
N LYS A 453 13.45 -7.73 8.86
CA LYS A 453 12.52 -7.60 10.00
C LYS A 453 13.12 -6.84 11.18
N ASP A 454 14.38 -6.45 11.06
CA ASP A 454 15.11 -5.72 12.09
C ASP A 454 15.14 -4.23 11.72
N PHE A 455 14.17 -3.48 12.24
CA PHE A 455 13.93 -2.08 11.86
C PHE A 455 14.74 -1.08 12.68
N VAL A 456 15.23 -1.49 13.84
CA VAL A 456 16.00 -0.62 14.72
C VAL A 456 17.47 -1.00 14.64
N PRO A 457 18.39 -0.04 14.40
CA PRO A 457 19.83 -0.32 14.45
C PRO A 457 20.20 -0.94 15.78
N ALA A 458 20.79 -2.11 15.77
CA ALA A 458 21.25 -2.77 16.97
C ALA A 458 22.52 -2.06 17.48
N SER A 459 22.36 -1.06 18.36
CA SER A 459 23.51 -0.41 18.99
C SER A 459 24.16 -1.36 20.00
N ILE A 460 25.46 -1.61 19.84
CA ILE A 460 26.23 -2.32 20.86
C ILE A 460 26.57 -1.35 22.00
N THR A 461 26.30 -1.73 23.24
CA THR A 461 26.74 -0.96 24.40
C THR A 461 28.21 -1.22 24.68
N ALA A 462 28.89 -0.27 25.33
CA ALA A 462 30.29 -0.45 25.73
C ALA A 462 30.50 -1.68 26.66
N GLN A 463 29.49 -2.02 27.46
CA GLN A 463 29.52 -3.19 28.35
C GLN A 463 29.39 -4.50 27.54
N GLU A 464 28.47 -4.57 26.57
CA GLU A 464 28.33 -5.73 25.67
C GLU A 464 29.62 -5.94 24.86
N LEU A 465 30.18 -4.87 24.29
CA LEU A 465 31.44 -4.96 23.55
C LEU A 465 32.55 -5.53 24.40
N THR A 466 32.69 -5.05 25.65
CA THR A 466 33.68 -5.55 26.60
C THR A 466 33.44 -7.03 26.92
N ALA A 467 32.19 -7.44 27.09
CA ALA A 467 31.82 -8.85 27.33
C ALA A 467 32.18 -9.74 26.14
N TYR A 468 31.86 -9.33 24.91
CA TYR A 468 32.22 -10.07 23.70
C TYR A 468 33.72 -10.18 23.49
N VAL A 469 34.47 -9.10 23.72
CA VAL A 469 35.93 -9.12 23.66
C VAL A 469 36.51 -10.05 24.73
N GLY A 470 35.96 -10.02 25.95
CA GLY A 470 36.37 -10.96 27.02
C GLY A 470 36.08 -12.42 26.69
N ALA A 471 34.93 -12.70 26.09
CA ALA A 471 34.56 -14.05 25.64
C ALA A 471 35.47 -14.55 24.50
N LEU A 472 35.84 -13.67 23.56
CA LEU A 472 36.82 -13.97 22.51
C LEU A 472 38.20 -14.27 23.09
N GLN A 473 38.67 -13.45 24.03
CA GLN A 473 39.99 -13.62 24.67
C GLN A 473 40.10 -14.88 25.54
N THR A 474 38.99 -15.30 26.15
CA THR A 474 38.93 -16.54 26.93
C THR A 474 38.67 -17.80 26.09
N GLY A 475 38.47 -17.66 24.81
CA GLY A 475 38.13 -18.77 23.91
C GLY A 475 36.69 -19.29 24.07
N ALA A 476 35.84 -18.55 24.76
CA ALA A 476 34.41 -18.90 24.90
C ALA A 476 33.60 -18.57 23.62
N LEU A 477 34.13 -17.68 22.75
CA LEU A 477 33.63 -17.38 21.42
C LEU A 477 34.78 -17.56 20.42
N SER A 478 34.47 -18.15 19.26
CA SER A 478 35.42 -18.19 18.15
C SER A 478 35.50 -16.82 17.45
N GLU A 479 36.58 -16.57 16.70
CA GLU A 479 36.73 -15.36 15.89
C GLU A 479 35.57 -15.19 14.88
N GLN A 480 35.09 -16.31 14.31
CA GLN A 480 33.99 -16.30 13.36
C GLN A 480 32.67 -15.95 14.05
N GLU A 481 32.38 -16.51 15.21
CA GLU A 481 31.17 -16.17 15.98
C GLU A 481 31.21 -14.72 16.47
N PHE A 482 32.37 -14.24 16.89
CA PHE A 482 32.55 -12.82 17.24
C PHE A 482 32.30 -11.90 16.03
N PHE A 483 32.82 -12.27 14.86
CA PHE A 483 32.59 -11.52 13.63
C PHE A 483 31.09 -11.45 13.29
N VAL A 484 30.38 -12.60 13.32
CA VAL A 484 28.92 -12.65 13.10
C VAL A 484 28.18 -11.77 14.11
N LYS A 485 28.55 -11.82 15.39
CA LYS A 485 27.96 -10.94 16.42
C LYS A 485 28.21 -9.45 16.16
N MET A 486 29.36 -9.09 15.62
CA MET A 486 29.66 -7.69 15.24
C MET A 486 28.89 -7.27 13.99
N GLN A 487 28.60 -8.18 13.07
CA GLN A 487 27.70 -7.91 11.95
C GLN A 487 26.24 -7.77 12.41
N GLU A 488 25.74 -8.67 13.26
CA GLU A 488 24.40 -8.56 13.86
C GLU A 488 24.18 -7.22 14.60
N LYS A 489 25.25 -6.71 15.22
CA LYS A 489 25.25 -5.41 15.94
C LYS A 489 25.63 -4.23 15.04
N GLU A 490 25.71 -4.41 13.73
CA GLU A 490 26.03 -3.39 12.73
C GLU A 490 27.36 -2.64 12.95
N VAL A 491 28.29 -3.21 13.71
CA VAL A 491 29.65 -2.71 13.88
C VAL A 491 30.50 -3.02 12.65
N ILE A 492 30.27 -4.18 12.04
CA ILE A 492 30.86 -4.60 10.78
C ILE A 492 29.74 -4.66 9.74
N LYS A 493 29.99 -4.18 8.53
CA LYS A 493 29.01 -4.20 7.44
C LYS A 493 28.64 -5.65 7.06
N SER A 494 27.38 -5.87 6.73
CA SER A 494 26.85 -7.20 6.35
C SER A 494 27.40 -7.73 5.01
N ASP A 495 27.88 -6.84 4.15
CA ASP A 495 28.45 -7.17 2.83
C ASP A 495 29.92 -7.65 2.87
N VAL A 496 30.57 -7.58 4.04
CA VAL A 496 31.96 -8.03 4.23
C VAL A 496 31.95 -9.50 4.65
N THR A 497 32.68 -10.35 3.93
CA THR A 497 32.89 -11.74 4.33
C THR A 497 33.91 -11.85 5.47
N PHE A 498 33.85 -12.97 6.23
CA PHE A 498 34.82 -13.22 7.30
C PHE A 498 36.27 -13.28 6.79
N GLU A 499 36.48 -13.85 5.62
CA GLU A 499 37.78 -13.96 4.94
C GLU A 499 38.34 -12.59 4.54
N GLU A 500 37.51 -11.73 3.97
CA GLU A 500 37.88 -10.35 3.65
C GLU A 500 38.20 -9.53 4.91
N HIS A 501 37.43 -9.72 5.97
CA HIS A 501 37.67 -9.07 7.24
C HIS A 501 39.03 -9.51 7.82
N GLN A 502 39.31 -10.82 7.85
CA GLN A 502 40.60 -11.35 8.30
C GLN A 502 41.77 -10.81 7.48
N ALA A 503 41.64 -10.79 6.15
CA ALA A 503 42.66 -10.24 5.26
C ALA A 503 42.96 -8.77 5.58
N ASN A 504 41.92 -7.97 5.80
CA ASN A 504 42.05 -6.55 6.14
C ASN A 504 42.67 -6.33 7.54
N VAL A 505 42.41 -7.19 8.50
CA VAL A 505 43.00 -7.11 9.85
C VAL A 505 44.48 -7.49 9.81
N GLN A 506 44.87 -8.53 9.07
CA GLN A 506 46.25 -8.97 8.92
C GLN A 506 47.14 -7.92 8.24
N ILE A 507 46.61 -7.19 7.26
CA ILE A 507 47.35 -6.13 6.57
C ILE A 507 47.68 -4.94 7.51
N LYS A 508 46.85 -4.71 8.55
CA LYS A 508 47.00 -3.56 9.49
C LYS A 508 47.66 -3.89 10.82
N ALA A 509 47.93 -5.17 11.09
CA ALA A 509 48.60 -5.56 12.34
C ALA A 509 50.05 -5.01 12.33
N PRO A 510 50.50 -4.21 13.29
CA PRO A 510 51.87 -3.78 13.35
C PRO A 510 52.77 -5.00 13.60
N VAL A 511 53.74 -5.21 12.72
CA VAL A 511 54.77 -6.23 12.90
C VAL A 511 55.58 -5.84 14.12
N LEU A 512 55.35 -6.48 15.24
CA LEU A 512 56.23 -6.41 16.42
C LEU A 512 57.55 -7.10 16.02
N GLN A 513 58.51 -6.33 15.55
CA GLN A 513 59.89 -6.81 15.42
C GLN A 513 60.43 -7.14 16.81
N GLY A 514 60.43 -8.44 17.11
CA GLY A 514 61.13 -8.95 18.29
C GLY A 514 62.63 -8.65 18.16
N GLN A 515 63.12 -7.80 19.01
CA GLN A 515 64.56 -7.65 19.26
C GLN A 515 65.11 -8.95 19.86
N ASN A 516 65.66 -9.81 19.03
CA ASN A 516 66.63 -10.81 19.48
C ASN A 516 68.01 -10.19 19.34
N ASN A 517 68.47 -9.56 20.40
CA ASN A 517 69.88 -9.36 20.65
C ASN A 517 70.18 -9.84 22.04
N VAL A 518 70.68 -11.08 22.14
CA VAL A 518 71.50 -11.48 23.29
C VAL A 518 72.81 -11.96 22.69
N GLY A 519 73.82 -11.10 22.93
CA GLY A 519 75.18 -11.35 22.55
C GLY A 519 75.86 -12.45 23.38
N ALA A 520 76.87 -13.01 22.84
CA ALA A 520 78.01 -13.59 23.53
C ALA A 520 79.23 -12.71 23.32
#